data_b8cbfa481d00d4e33c6b4954cc800afb
#
_entry.id   b8cbfa481d00d4e33c6b4954cc800afb
#
_cell.length_a   1.000
_cell.length_b   1.000
_cell.length_c   1.000
_cell.angle_alpha   90.00
_cell.angle_beta   90.00
_cell.angle_gamma   90.00
#
_symmetry.space_group_name_H-M   'P 1'
#
loop_
_entity.id
_entity.type
_entity.pdbx_description
1 polymer ?
#
loop_
_entity_poly.entity_id
_entity_poly.type
_entity_poly.pdbx_seq_one_letter_code
_entity_poly.pdbx_strand_id
1 'polypeptide(L)'
;VRDFRRINSLKRKLESFNHATMSDERYYGNIMYWGASTGRFSGGGGNLNLQNLPRGEMFGVDLRKLIASKPNKRLIAVDLSQIEVRTLCWLAKDQATLQEIESCDDIYEAFAIRFDVWDSSKGVLKDKDPKLRHLVKTIVLGCGYGASANKFALIAGIPLKEAEQAVNMYRNKMNKVVGLWNGLQRRMHVAYTTMNNFEVPLPSGRSINYGRVEVALQNNRRTYVARVAKGAKKIPVRLWGGLLAENASQALARDVFSDMLLRIDE
;
A
#
# COMPACT_ATOMS: atom_id res chain seq x y z
N VAL A 1 16.68 17.60 -16.95
CA VAL A 1 15.23 17.64 -16.63
C VAL A 1 14.90 16.94 -15.32
N ARG A 2 15.45 15.72 -15.06
CA ARG A 2 15.13 14.95 -13.83
C ARG A 2 15.66 15.64 -12.57
N ASP A 3 16.91 16.09 -12.58
CA ASP A 3 17.53 16.76 -11.42
C ASP A 3 16.93 18.13 -11.16
N PHE A 4 16.61 18.87 -12.18
CA PHE A 4 15.87 20.13 -12.05
C PHE A 4 14.53 19.97 -11.32
N ARG A 5 13.77 18.93 -11.67
CA ARG A 5 12.49 18.62 -10.96
C ARG A 5 12.74 18.22 -9.50
N ARG A 6 13.80 17.49 -9.21
CA ARG A 6 14.17 17.07 -7.84
C ARG A 6 14.60 18.28 -7.00
N ILE A 7 15.42 19.18 -7.54
CA ILE A 7 15.84 20.41 -6.88
C ILE A 7 14.62 21.29 -6.55
N ASN A 8 13.73 21.52 -7.52
CA ASN A 8 12.52 22.30 -7.27
C ASN A 8 11.57 21.64 -6.26
N SER A 9 11.54 20.30 -6.22
CA SER A 9 10.78 19.58 -5.20
C SER A 9 11.37 19.76 -3.81
N LEU A 10 12.69 19.70 -3.68
CA LEU A 10 13.39 19.95 -2.43
C LEU A 10 13.19 21.38 -1.95
N LYS A 11 13.39 22.37 -2.84
CA LYS A 11 13.16 23.79 -2.54
C LYS A 11 11.75 24.04 -1.97
N ARG A 12 10.71 23.57 -2.66
CA ARG A 12 9.32 23.71 -2.17
C ARG A 12 9.10 23.08 -0.80
N LYS A 13 9.73 21.93 -0.52
CA LYS A 13 9.62 21.28 0.78
C LYS A 13 10.31 22.07 1.89
N LEU A 14 11.50 22.63 1.62
CA LEU A 14 12.19 23.51 2.56
C LEU A 14 11.38 24.78 2.84
N GLU A 15 10.83 25.42 1.81
CA GLU A 15 9.92 26.55 1.95
C GLU A 15 8.68 26.16 2.79
N SER A 16 8.12 24.95 2.56
CA SER A 16 7.00 24.45 3.35
C SER A 16 7.35 24.23 4.82
N PHE A 17 8.56 23.79 5.16
CA PHE A 17 9.04 23.73 6.54
C PHE A 17 9.08 25.11 7.18
N ASN A 18 9.66 26.07 6.48
CA ASN A 18 9.79 27.44 6.99
C ASN A 18 8.42 28.09 7.24
N HIS A 19 7.44 27.88 6.35
CA HIS A 19 6.08 28.40 6.53
C HIS A 19 5.26 27.63 7.57
N ALA A 20 5.56 26.36 7.81
CA ALA A 20 4.82 25.52 8.74
C ALA A 20 5.34 25.61 10.19
N THR A 21 6.53 26.17 10.38
CA THR A 21 7.13 26.36 11.70
C THR A 21 6.55 27.62 12.35
N MET A 22 6.02 27.47 13.57
CA MET A 22 5.47 28.58 14.35
C MET A 22 6.58 29.39 15.05
N SER A 23 6.21 30.50 15.69
CA SER A 23 7.15 31.36 16.43
C SER A 23 7.84 30.66 17.61
N ASP A 24 7.30 29.53 18.06
CA ASP A 24 7.88 28.65 19.09
C ASP A 24 8.80 27.57 18.52
N GLU A 25 9.20 27.70 17.26
CA GLU A 25 10.05 26.75 16.51
C GLU A 25 9.46 25.34 16.38
N ARG A 26 8.13 25.21 16.52
CA ARG A 26 7.44 23.92 16.42
C ARG A 26 6.65 23.81 15.14
N TYR A 27 6.57 22.59 14.66
CA TYR A 27 5.65 22.18 13.63
C TYR A 27 4.40 21.53 14.24
N TYR A 28 3.26 22.11 13.95
CA TYR A 28 1.95 21.54 14.28
C TYR A 28 1.37 20.84 13.05
N GLY A 29 1.52 19.51 13.01
CA GLY A 29 1.08 18.69 11.89
C GLY A 29 -0.43 18.67 11.75
N ASN A 30 -0.91 18.75 10.51
CA ASN A 30 -2.32 18.53 10.20
C ASN A 30 -2.48 17.16 9.56
N ILE A 31 -3.12 16.24 10.29
CA ILE A 31 -3.43 14.89 9.83
C ILE A 31 -4.94 14.75 9.75
N MET A 32 -5.44 14.52 8.53
CA MET A 32 -6.84 14.21 8.32
C MET A 32 -7.12 12.77 8.72
N TYR A 33 -7.99 12.57 9.70
CA TYR A 33 -8.35 11.25 10.22
C TYR A 33 -8.89 10.29 9.16
N TRP A 34 -9.63 10.80 8.16
CA TRP A 34 -10.24 10.03 7.08
C TRP A 34 -9.92 10.65 5.72
N GLY A 35 -8.64 10.75 5.39
CA GLY A 35 -8.19 11.44 4.18
C GLY A 35 -8.23 10.62 2.90
N ALA A 36 -8.41 9.30 3.00
CA ALA A 36 -8.52 8.38 1.86
C ALA A 36 -9.82 7.57 1.91
N SER A 37 -10.28 7.07 0.78
CA SER A 37 -11.49 6.23 0.67
C SER A 37 -11.42 4.94 1.50
N THR A 38 -10.23 4.45 1.80
CA THR A 38 -9.97 3.31 2.67
C THR A 38 -10.00 3.66 4.17
N GLY A 39 -10.14 4.95 4.51
CA GLY A 39 -10.09 5.45 5.88
C GLY A 39 -8.67 5.73 6.39
N ARG A 40 -7.62 5.62 5.55
CA ARG A 40 -6.25 5.94 5.97
C ARG A 40 -6.12 7.40 6.37
N PHE A 41 -5.31 7.64 7.39
CA PHE A 41 -4.87 8.98 7.72
C PHE A 41 -4.11 9.59 6.54
N SER A 42 -4.34 10.85 6.25
CA SER A 42 -3.55 11.57 5.25
C SER A 42 -3.07 12.90 5.81
N GLY A 43 -1.86 13.29 5.44
CA GLY A 43 -1.39 14.65 5.68
C GLY A 43 -2.11 15.60 4.73
N GLY A 44 -2.66 16.69 5.27
CA GLY A 44 -3.37 17.68 4.47
C GLY A 44 -3.72 18.93 5.25
N GLY A 45 -4.27 19.93 4.57
CA GLY A 45 -4.74 21.18 5.18
C GLY A 45 -3.66 22.17 5.61
N GLY A 46 -2.39 21.83 5.46
CA GLY A 46 -1.25 22.70 5.74
C GLY A 46 -0.21 22.67 4.62
N ASN A 47 0.77 23.54 4.71
CA ASN A 47 1.82 23.66 3.70
C ASN A 47 2.80 22.47 3.66
N LEU A 48 2.90 21.70 4.75
CA LEU A 48 3.83 20.58 4.89
C LEU A 48 3.10 19.27 5.20
N ASN A 49 3.27 18.28 4.32
CA ASN A 49 2.82 16.92 4.57
C ASN A 49 4.01 16.02 4.96
N LEU A 50 4.12 15.68 6.25
CA LEU A 50 5.21 14.85 6.79
C LEU A 50 5.20 13.43 6.21
N GLN A 51 4.04 12.88 5.79
CA GLN A 51 3.94 11.55 5.19
C GLN A 51 4.65 11.47 3.83
N ASN A 52 4.82 12.62 3.14
CA ASN A 52 5.44 12.72 1.82
C ASN A 52 6.89 13.19 1.86
N LEU A 53 7.53 13.17 3.01
CA LEU A 53 8.95 13.48 3.10
C LEU A 53 9.78 12.37 2.44
N PRO A 54 10.79 12.74 1.60
CA PRO A 54 11.67 11.78 0.97
C PRO A 54 12.43 10.97 2.03
N ARG A 55 12.81 9.75 1.66
CA ARG A 55 13.71 8.92 2.46
C ARG A 55 15.15 9.22 2.06
N GLY A 56 16.01 9.44 3.06
CA GLY A 56 17.42 9.71 2.85
C GLY A 56 17.72 11.11 2.29
N GLU A 57 18.97 11.32 1.94
CA GLU A 57 19.49 12.61 1.51
C GLU A 57 19.12 12.93 0.05
N MET A 58 18.80 14.19 -0.19
CA MET A 58 18.63 14.78 -1.51
C MET A 58 19.56 16.00 -1.62
N PHE A 59 20.57 15.94 -2.49
CA PHE A 59 21.56 17.00 -2.65
C PHE A 59 22.22 17.43 -1.32
N GLY A 60 22.58 16.44 -0.49
CA GLY A 60 23.21 16.67 0.80
C GLY A 60 22.25 17.08 1.94
N VAL A 61 20.93 17.15 1.67
CA VAL A 61 19.93 17.54 2.67
C VAL A 61 19.02 16.35 3.00
N ASP A 62 18.97 15.97 4.27
CA ASP A 62 17.99 15.03 4.82
C ASP A 62 16.88 15.79 5.55
N LEU A 63 15.72 15.93 4.90
CA LEU A 63 14.58 16.68 5.44
C LEU A 63 14.02 16.07 6.74
N ARG A 64 14.24 14.78 6.99
CA ARG A 64 13.75 14.14 8.21
C ARG A 64 14.56 14.51 9.43
N LYS A 65 15.84 14.85 9.27
CA LYS A 65 16.72 15.37 10.33
C LYS A 65 16.31 16.75 10.83
N LEU A 66 15.46 17.48 10.08
CA LEU A 66 14.90 18.76 10.55
C LEU A 66 13.85 18.57 11.66
N ILE A 67 13.35 17.34 11.85
CA ILE A 67 12.38 17.03 12.90
C ILE A 67 13.15 16.53 14.11
N ALA A 68 13.17 17.34 15.16
CA ALA A 68 13.88 17.03 16.40
C ALA A 68 12.90 16.98 17.60
N SER A 69 13.28 16.26 18.63
CA SER A 69 12.56 16.28 19.91
C SER A 69 12.92 17.54 20.69
N LYS A 70 12.07 17.93 21.65
CA LYS A 70 12.43 18.92 22.66
C LYS A 70 13.64 18.46 23.48
N PRO A 71 14.38 19.39 24.13
CA PRO A 71 15.36 19.03 25.14
C PRO A 71 14.76 18.06 26.18
N ASN A 72 15.51 17.05 26.56
CA ASN A 72 15.11 16.01 27.52
C ASN A 72 13.91 15.14 27.08
N LYS A 73 13.57 15.14 25.79
CA LYS A 73 12.57 14.25 25.17
C LYS A 73 13.22 13.43 24.05
N ARG A 74 12.58 12.31 23.73
CA ARG A 74 13.00 11.45 22.60
C ARG A 74 11.83 11.26 21.63
N LEU A 75 12.12 11.23 20.34
CA LEU A 75 11.19 10.77 19.32
C LEU A 75 11.36 9.26 19.17
N ILE A 76 10.26 8.53 19.28
CA ILE A 76 10.21 7.10 19.02
C ILE A 76 9.41 6.90 17.75
N ALA A 77 10.05 6.33 16.72
CA ALA A 77 9.40 6.00 15.46
C ALA A 77 9.15 4.48 15.42
N VAL A 78 7.89 4.09 15.25
CA VAL A 78 7.47 2.69 15.12
C VAL A 78 6.79 2.51 13.78
N ASP A 79 7.12 1.43 13.07
CA ASP A 79 6.53 1.07 11.78
C ASP A 79 6.00 -0.37 11.83
N LEU A 80 4.80 -0.57 11.30
CA LEU A 80 4.22 -1.90 11.14
C LEU A 80 4.85 -2.57 9.91
N SER A 81 5.79 -3.47 10.15
CA SER A 81 6.56 -4.14 9.10
C SER A 81 5.64 -4.85 8.11
N GLN A 82 5.66 -4.37 6.85
CA GLN A 82 4.93 -4.90 5.68
C GLN A 82 3.45 -5.23 5.99
N ILE A 83 2.78 -4.38 6.73
CA ILE A 83 1.42 -4.62 7.23
C ILE A 83 0.42 -4.95 6.11
N GLU A 84 0.54 -4.31 4.94
CA GLU A 84 -0.39 -4.55 3.83
C GLU A 84 -0.32 -6.00 3.30
N VAL A 85 0.86 -6.60 3.29
CA VAL A 85 1.03 -8.01 2.87
C VAL A 85 0.43 -8.95 3.92
N ARG A 86 0.65 -8.68 5.20
CA ARG A 86 0.10 -9.46 6.32
C ARG A 86 -1.43 -9.39 6.33
N THR A 87 -2.00 -8.21 6.20
CA THR A 87 -3.46 -8.02 6.15
C THR A 87 -4.07 -8.63 4.90
N LEU A 88 -3.38 -8.62 3.74
CA LEU A 88 -3.82 -9.28 2.54
C LEU A 88 -3.91 -10.81 2.73
N CYS A 89 -2.86 -11.44 3.27
CA CYS A 89 -2.85 -12.87 3.56
C CYS A 89 -3.92 -13.24 4.60
N TRP A 90 -4.10 -12.39 5.62
CA TRP A 90 -5.11 -12.61 6.64
C TRP A 90 -6.54 -12.55 6.07
N LEU A 91 -6.86 -11.54 5.24
CA LEU A 91 -8.14 -11.43 4.53
C LEU A 91 -8.37 -12.60 3.56
N ALA A 92 -7.31 -13.10 2.95
CA ALA A 92 -7.35 -14.28 2.08
C ALA A 92 -7.47 -15.60 2.86
N LYS A 93 -7.42 -15.56 4.20
CA LYS A 93 -7.39 -16.75 5.07
C LYS A 93 -6.22 -17.69 4.73
N ASP A 94 -5.08 -17.10 4.35
CA ASP A 94 -3.87 -17.83 4.00
C ASP A 94 -2.97 -18.01 5.22
N GLN A 95 -3.43 -18.87 6.14
CA GLN A 95 -2.75 -19.13 7.39
C GLN A 95 -1.35 -19.72 7.20
N ALA A 96 -1.16 -20.55 6.16
CA ALA A 96 0.15 -21.14 5.86
C ALA A 96 1.19 -20.05 5.52
N THR A 97 0.84 -19.11 4.63
CA THR A 97 1.72 -17.98 4.31
C THR A 97 1.98 -17.09 5.52
N LEU A 98 0.99 -16.87 6.39
CA LEU A 98 1.20 -16.08 7.61
C LEU A 98 2.18 -16.76 8.56
N GLN A 99 2.12 -18.07 8.75
CA GLN A 99 3.07 -18.84 9.57
C GLN A 99 4.49 -18.80 8.98
N GLU A 100 4.63 -18.93 7.66
CA GLU A 100 5.92 -18.80 6.97
C GLU A 100 6.53 -17.41 7.17
N ILE A 101 5.71 -16.35 7.07
CA ILE A 101 6.14 -14.97 7.32
C ILE A 101 6.56 -14.76 8.78
N GLU A 102 5.87 -15.41 9.71
CA GLU A 102 6.16 -15.28 11.14
C GLU A 102 7.45 -16.03 11.54
N SER A 103 7.77 -17.11 10.85
CA SER A 103 8.98 -17.91 11.08
C SER A 103 10.26 -17.33 10.49
N CYS A 104 10.17 -16.24 9.69
CA CYS A 104 11.32 -15.60 9.03
C CYS A 104 11.48 -14.15 9.50
N ASP A 105 12.73 -13.73 9.71
CA ASP A 105 13.04 -12.33 10.04
C ASP A 105 12.76 -11.37 8.88
N ASP A 106 12.92 -11.86 7.64
CA ASP A 106 12.64 -11.10 6.41
C ASP A 106 11.48 -11.73 5.65
N ILE A 107 10.36 -11.01 5.59
CA ILE A 107 9.16 -11.45 4.85
C ILE A 107 9.46 -11.80 3.38
N TYR A 108 10.40 -11.11 2.74
CA TYR A 108 10.73 -11.39 1.33
C TYR A 108 11.57 -12.65 1.17
N GLU A 109 12.29 -13.07 2.20
CA GLU A 109 12.94 -14.38 2.27
C GLU A 109 11.90 -15.49 2.40
N ALA A 110 10.90 -15.35 3.28
CA ALA A 110 9.79 -16.28 3.37
C ALA A 110 9.09 -16.47 2.01
N PHE A 111 8.81 -15.37 1.30
CA PHE A 111 8.24 -15.46 -0.05
C PHE A 111 9.20 -16.07 -1.08
N ALA A 112 10.50 -15.84 -1.01
CA ALA A 112 11.47 -16.46 -1.91
C ALA A 112 11.52 -17.98 -1.74
N ILE A 113 11.42 -18.45 -0.49
CA ILE A 113 11.32 -19.89 -0.19
C ILE A 113 10.00 -20.44 -0.72
N ARG A 114 8.87 -19.77 -0.43
CA ARG A 114 7.53 -20.15 -0.91
C ARG A 114 7.43 -20.23 -2.44
N PHE A 115 8.18 -19.38 -3.14
CA PHE A 115 8.23 -19.35 -4.60
C PHE A 115 9.23 -20.35 -5.19
N ASP A 116 9.90 -21.15 -4.34
CA ASP A 116 10.95 -22.12 -4.72
C ASP A 116 12.15 -21.48 -5.44
N VAL A 117 12.44 -20.21 -5.16
CA VAL A 117 13.57 -19.47 -5.75
C VAL A 117 14.73 -19.25 -4.77
N TRP A 118 14.52 -19.60 -3.51
CA TRP A 118 15.53 -19.54 -2.46
C TRP A 118 15.48 -20.75 -1.55
N ASP A 119 16.65 -21.14 -1.04
CA ASP A 119 16.81 -22.17 -0.02
C ASP A 119 17.56 -21.56 1.18
N SER A 120 16.98 -21.66 2.36
CA SER A 120 17.54 -21.12 3.61
C SER A 120 18.91 -21.68 3.98
N SER A 121 19.27 -22.89 3.49
CA SER A 121 20.61 -23.46 3.65
C SER A 121 21.72 -22.61 3.02
N LYS A 122 21.40 -21.73 2.08
CA LYS A 122 22.32 -20.77 1.44
C LYS A 122 22.63 -19.55 2.33
N GLY A 123 21.96 -19.42 3.48
CA GLY A 123 22.08 -18.29 4.38
C GLY A 123 21.01 -17.21 4.15
N VAL A 124 21.20 -16.03 4.75
CA VAL A 124 20.23 -14.93 4.71
C VAL A 124 20.15 -14.32 3.31
N LEU A 125 18.97 -14.32 2.69
CA LEU A 125 18.74 -13.84 1.32
C LEU A 125 19.19 -12.39 1.14
N LYS A 126 18.91 -11.53 2.12
CA LYS A 126 19.27 -10.10 2.07
C LYS A 126 20.76 -9.88 1.88
N ASP A 127 21.59 -10.72 2.47
CA ASP A 127 23.05 -10.60 2.44
C ASP A 127 23.67 -11.33 1.25
N LYS A 128 23.09 -12.47 0.87
CA LYS A 128 23.64 -13.34 -0.19
C LYS A 128 23.18 -12.96 -1.59
N ASP A 129 21.90 -12.59 -1.77
CA ASP A 129 21.36 -12.15 -3.05
C ASP A 129 20.36 -10.99 -2.90
N PRO A 130 20.86 -9.75 -2.69
CA PRO A 130 20.02 -8.56 -2.59
C PRO A 130 19.18 -8.28 -3.85
N LYS A 131 19.65 -8.75 -5.03
CA LYS A 131 18.94 -8.56 -6.31
C LYS A 131 17.70 -9.45 -6.37
N LEU A 132 17.85 -10.74 -6.02
CA LEU A 132 16.72 -11.66 -5.92
C LEU A 132 15.73 -11.18 -4.88
N ARG A 133 16.20 -10.75 -3.69
CA ARG A 133 15.35 -10.16 -2.67
C ARG A 133 14.53 -8.97 -3.19
N HIS A 134 15.17 -8.08 -3.96
CA HIS A 134 14.49 -6.94 -4.57
C HIS A 134 13.44 -7.38 -5.59
N LEU A 135 13.74 -8.38 -6.40
CA LEU A 135 12.81 -8.94 -7.36
C LEU A 135 11.60 -9.56 -6.65
N VAL A 136 11.83 -10.39 -5.62
CA VAL A 136 10.75 -11.00 -4.81
C VAL A 136 9.88 -9.92 -4.17
N LYS A 137 10.49 -8.90 -3.58
CA LYS A 137 9.76 -7.72 -3.07
C LYS A 137 8.87 -7.10 -4.14
N THR A 138 9.39 -6.92 -5.34
CA THR A 138 8.64 -6.32 -6.46
C THR A 138 7.50 -7.24 -6.91
N ILE A 139 7.71 -8.56 -6.93
CA ILE A 139 6.67 -9.56 -7.22
C ILE A 139 5.54 -9.49 -6.17
N VAL A 140 5.89 -9.55 -4.89
CA VAL A 140 4.91 -9.56 -3.79
C VAL A 140 4.06 -8.29 -3.81
N LEU A 141 4.69 -7.12 -3.91
CA LEU A 141 3.99 -5.83 -3.91
C LEU A 141 3.27 -5.54 -5.22
N GLY A 142 3.85 -5.92 -6.36
CA GLY A 142 3.26 -5.68 -7.67
C GLY A 142 2.13 -6.64 -8.03
N CYS A 143 2.30 -7.94 -7.75
CA CYS A 143 1.32 -8.96 -8.11
C CYS A 143 0.22 -9.13 -7.06
N GLY A 144 0.42 -8.71 -5.80
CA GLY A 144 -0.51 -8.87 -4.69
C GLY A 144 -1.92 -8.34 -4.96
N TYR A 145 -2.04 -7.40 -5.86
CA TYR A 145 -3.30 -6.75 -6.23
C TYR A 145 -3.69 -6.93 -7.70
N GLY A 146 -3.21 -8.00 -8.31
CA GLY A 146 -3.68 -8.44 -9.64
C GLY A 146 -3.08 -7.67 -10.81
N ALA A 147 -1.83 -7.21 -10.71
CA ALA A 147 -1.14 -6.63 -11.86
C ALA A 147 -1.09 -7.62 -13.04
N SER A 148 -1.25 -7.09 -14.26
CA SER A 148 -0.98 -7.86 -15.48
C SER A 148 0.52 -8.00 -15.72
N ALA A 149 0.93 -9.01 -16.50
CA ALA A 149 2.33 -9.21 -16.87
C ALA A 149 2.95 -7.96 -17.54
N ASN A 150 2.21 -7.30 -18.43
CA ASN A 150 2.66 -6.04 -19.06
C ASN A 150 2.93 -4.94 -18.02
N LYS A 151 2.02 -4.76 -17.05
CA LYS A 151 2.21 -3.76 -15.99
C LYS A 151 3.39 -4.16 -15.09
N PHE A 152 3.51 -5.43 -14.77
CA PHE A 152 4.62 -5.93 -13.93
C PHE A 152 5.97 -5.79 -14.63
N ALA A 153 6.08 -6.10 -15.92
CA ALA A 153 7.28 -5.89 -16.73
C ALA A 153 7.79 -4.44 -16.66
N LEU A 154 6.88 -3.46 -16.76
CA LEU A 154 7.22 -2.05 -16.64
C LEU A 154 7.69 -1.66 -15.23
N ILE A 155 7.06 -2.21 -14.18
CA ILE A 155 7.42 -1.93 -12.78
C ILE A 155 8.77 -2.54 -12.42
N ALA A 156 9.00 -3.80 -12.82
CA ALA A 156 10.20 -4.55 -12.50
C ALA A 156 11.38 -4.25 -13.44
N GLY A 157 11.13 -3.64 -14.60
CA GLY A 157 12.14 -3.37 -15.62
C GLY A 157 12.69 -4.65 -16.26
N ILE A 158 11.87 -5.70 -16.41
CA ILE A 158 12.24 -7.00 -16.95
C ILE A 158 11.49 -7.31 -18.27
N PRO A 159 11.99 -8.25 -19.09
CA PRO A 159 11.29 -8.70 -20.29
C PRO A 159 9.88 -9.25 -19.99
N LEU A 160 8.96 -9.09 -20.94
CA LEU A 160 7.57 -9.54 -20.78
C LEU A 160 7.46 -11.03 -20.45
N LYS A 161 8.26 -11.87 -21.09
CA LYS A 161 8.28 -13.32 -20.86
C LYS A 161 8.62 -13.67 -19.39
N GLU A 162 9.60 -12.99 -18.83
CA GLU A 162 9.99 -13.17 -17.41
C GLU A 162 8.88 -12.64 -16.48
N ALA A 163 8.26 -11.52 -16.84
CA ALA A 163 7.13 -10.99 -16.12
C ALA A 163 5.92 -11.92 -16.12
N GLU A 164 5.63 -12.58 -17.24
CA GLU A 164 4.58 -13.60 -17.34
C GLU A 164 4.85 -14.78 -16.41
N GLN A 165 6.09 -15.26 -16.39
CA GLN A 165 6.51 -16.34 -15.49
C GLN A 165 6.34 -15.94 -14.01
N ALA A 166 6.81 -14.75 -13.62
CA ALA A 166 6.70 -14.24 -12.26
C ALA A 166 5.23 -14.06 -11.83
N VAL A 167 4.39 -13.49 -12.68
CA VAL A 167 2.96 -13.30 -12.39
C VAL A 167 2.24 -14.65 -12.26
N ASN A 168 2.55 -15.61 -13.13
CA ASN A 168 1.95 -16.95 -13.08
C ASN A 168 2.42 -17.72 -11.83
N MET A 169 3.70 -17.65 -11.50
CA MET A 169 4.25 -18.22 -10.26
C MET A 169 3.53 -17.64 -9.04
N TYR A 170 3.44 -16.31 -8.94
CA TYR A 170 2.72 -15.66 -7.84
C TYR A 170 1.28 -16.17 -7.73
N ARG A 171 0.52 -16.19 -8.84
CA ARG A 171 -0.88 -16.61 -8.85
C ARG A 171 -1.07 -18.07 -8.42
N ASN A 172 -0.15 -18.94 -8.81
CA ASN A 172 -0.18 -20.35 -8.44
C ASN A 172 0.14 -20.56 -6.95
N LYS A 173 1.21 -19.91 -6.47
CA LYS A 173 1.67 -20.04 -5.07
C LYS A 173 0.77 -19.28 -4.09
N MET A 174 0.15 -18.18 -4.52
CA MET A 174 -0.75 -17.34 -3.71
C MET A 174 -2.22 -17.52 -4.10
N ASN A 175 -2.65 -18.76 -4.29
CA ASN A 175 -3.99 -19.09 -4.77
C ASN A 175 -5.12 -18.60 -3.84
N LYS A 176 -4.89 -18.50 -2.53
CA LYS A 176 -5.84 -17.92 -1.56
C LYS A 176 -6.08 -16.44 -1.81
N VAL A 177 -5.01 -15.68 -2.10
CA VAL A 177 -5.10 -14.26 -2.47
C VAL A 177 -5.85 -14.09 -3.79
N VAL A 178 -5.56 -14.93 -4.79
CA VAL A 178 -6.30 -14.95 -6.06
C VAL A 178 -7.78 -15.28 -5.82
N GLY A 179 -8.06 -16.22 -4.92
CA GLY A 179 -9.41 -16.57 -4.49
C GLY A 179 -10.17 -15.37 -3.88
N LEU A 180 -9.48 -14.56 -3.07
CA LEU A 180 -10.03 -13.32 -2.52
C LEU A 180 -10.41 -12.32 -3.63
N TRP A 181 -9.51 -12.06 -4.61
CA TRP A 181 -9.84 -11.17 -5.73
C TRP A 181 -11.08 -11.64 -6.49
N ASN A 182 -11.11 -12.93 -6.82
CA ASN A 182 -12.22 -13.52 -7.57
C ASN A 182 -13.53 -13.48 -6.76
N GLY A 183 -13.46 -13.69 -5.45
CA GLY A 183 -14.59 -13.56 -4.55
C GLY A 183 -15.16 -12.13 -4.52
N LEU A 184 -14.30 -11.13 -4.36
CA LEU A 184 -14.69 -9.72 -4.38
C LEU A 184 -15.23 -9.30 -5.75
N GLN A 185 -14.64 -9.78 -6.84
CA GLN A 185 -15.13 -9.56 -8.20
C GLN A 185 -16.54 -10.11 -8.40
N ARG A 186 -16.82 -11.33 -7.94
CA ARG A 186 -18.15 -11.93 -8.02
C ARG A 186 -19.18 -11.17 -7.20
N ARG A 187 -18.85 -10.79 -5.96
CA ARG A 187 -19.74 -9.99 -5.10
C ARG A 187 -20.09 -8.64 -5.73
N MET A 188 -19.11 -7.97 -6.32
CA MET A 188 -19.33 -6.72 -7.04
C MET A 188 -20.26 -6.93 -8.26
N HIS A 189 -20.07 -8.01 -9.02
CA HIS A 189 -20.93 -8.35 -10.14
C HIS A 189 -22.38 -8.60 -9.70
N VAL A 190 -22.57 -9.33 -8.60
CA VAL A 190 -23.90 -9.56 -8.02
C VAL A 190 -24.55 -8.23 -7.62
N ALA A 191 -23.83 -7.35 -6.92
CA ALA A 191 -24.36 -6.04 -6.54
C ALA A 191 -24.77 -5.20 -7.77
N TYR A 192 -24.00 -5.26 -8.85
CA TYR A 192 -24.35 -4.62 -10.12
C TYR A 192 -25.64 -5.22 -10.73
N THR A 193 -25.76 -6.54 -10.83
CA THR A 193 -26.91 -7.21 -11.47
C THR A 193 -28.19 -7.08 -10.65
N THR A 194 -28.07 -7.01 -9.33
CA THR A 194 -29.22 -6.83 -8.42
C THR A 194 -29.52 -5.35 -8.14
N MET A 195 -28.76 -4.43 -8.74
CA MET A 195 -28.90 -2.98 -8.54
C MET A 195 -28.73 -2.53 -7.07
N ASN A 196 -28.08 -3.33 -6.24
CA ASN A 196 -27.80 -3.01 -4.84
C ASN A 196 -26.54 -2.16 -4.71
N ASN A 197 -26.43 -1.45 -3.58
CA ASN A 197 -25.17 -0.84 -3.19
C ASN A 197 -24.12 -1.91 -2.93
N PHE A 198 -22.90 -1.64 -3.37
CA PHE A 198 -21.76 -2.51 -3.15
C PHE A 198 -20.89 -1.99 -2.02
N GLU A 199 -20.62 -2.86 -1.08
CA GLU A 199 -19.72 -2.60 0.02
C GLU A 199 -18.83 -3.80 0.31
N VAL A 200 -17.66 -3.53 0.87
CA VAL A 200 -16.71 -4.53 1.34
C VAL A 200 -16.63 -4.44 2.87
N PRO A 201 -17.24 -5.39 3.59
CA PRO A 201 -17.18 -5.42 5.04
C PRO A 201 -15.76 -5.77 5.50
N LEU A 202 -15.35 -5.18 6.59
CA LEU A 202 -14.07 -5.39 7.24
C LEU A 202 -14.27 -6.09 8.59
N PRO A 203 -13.26 -6.82 9.08
CA PRO A 203 -13.31 -7.50 10.36
C PRO A 203 -13.52 -6.57 11.57
N SER A 204 -13.15 -5.31 11.44
CA SER A 204 -13.38 -4.25 12.44
C SER A 204 -14.85 -3.85 12.61
N GLY A 205 -15.78 -4.44 11.82
CA GLY A 205 -17.20 -4.11 11.84
C GLY A 205 -17.60 -2.95 10.93
N ARG A 206 -16.64 -2.20 10.37
CA ARG A 206 -16.94 -1.17 9.37
C ARG A 206 -16.93 -1.74 7.95
N SER A 207 -17.45 -0.99 6.98
CA SER A 207 -17.42 -1.36 5.56
C SER A 207 -16.79 -0.25 4.71
N ILE A 208 -16.17 -0.64 3.59
CA ILE A 208 -15.82 0.30 2.52
C ILE A 208 -17.03 0.36 1.58
N ASN A 209 -17.71 1.49 1.57
CA ASN A 209 -18.90 1.69 0.75
C ASN A 209 -18.52 2.30 -0.60
N TYR A 210 -18.82 1.57 -1.68
CA TYR A 210 -18.63 2.02 -3.06
C TYR A 210 -19.93 2.59 -3.67
N GLY A 211 -21.07 2.41 -3.00
CA GLY A 211 -22.38 2.80 -3.51
C GLY A 211 -22.79 1.94 -4.72
N ARG A 212 -23.52 2.54 -5.65
CA ARG A 212 -24.00 1.84 -6.83
C ARG A 212 -22.86 1.61 -7.83
N VAL A 213 -22.74 0.37 -8.29
CA VAL A 213 -21.79 -0.03 -9.34
C VAL A 213 -22.45 0.15 -10.71
N GLU A 214 -21.73 0.78 -11.62
CA GLU A 214 -22.14 1.00 -13.00
C GLU A 214 -21.16 0.27 -13.94
N VAL A 215 -21.55 0.10 -15.21
CA VAL A 215 -20.64 -0.36 -16.27
C VAL A 215 -20.36 0.79 -17.22
N ALA A 216 -19.09 1.09 -17.40
CA ALA A 216 -18.61 2.05 -18.39
C ALA A 216 -17.82 1.35 -19.49
N LEU A 217 -17.86 1.91 -20.70
CA LEU A 217 -16.97 1.49 -21.79
C LEU A 217 -15.66 2.27 -21.69
N GLN A 218 -14.56 1.56 -21.55
CA GLN A 218 -13.22 2.14 -21.54
C GLN A 218 -12.33 1.33 -22.51
N ASN A 219 -11.79 1.98 -23.52
CA ASN A 219 -11.01 1.33 -24.60
C ASN A 219 -11.75 0.11 -25.20
N ASN A 220 -13.03 0.27 -25.54
CA ASN A 220 -13.93 -0.77 -26.06
C ASN A 220 -14.12 -2.00 -25.15
N ARG A 221 -13.77 -1.89 -23.85
CA ARG A 221 -14.00 -2.95 -22.86
C ARG A 221 -14.98 -2.48 -21.79
N ARG A 222 -15.92 -3.35 -21.44
CA ARG A 222 -16.82 -3.12 -20.31
C ARG A 222 -16.02 -3.17 -19.02
N THR A 223 -16.17 -2.14 -18.20
CA THR A 223 -15.43 -1.96 -16.96
C THR A 223 -16.40 -1.55 -15.86
N TYR A 224 -16.32 -2.17 -14.69
CA TYR A 224 -17.08 -1.74 -13.52
C TYR A 224 -16.52 -0.44 -12.98
N VAL A 225 -17.39 0.48 -12.65
CA VAL A 225 -17.04 1.78 -12.05
C VAL A 225 -17.97 2.09 -10.88
N ALA A 226 -17.44 2.78 -9.89
CA ALA A 226 -18.23 3.40 -8.83
C ALA A 226 -17.92 4.88 -8.76
N ARG A 227 -18.87 5.69 -8.27
CA ARG A 227 -18.67 7.12 -8.07
C ARG A 227 -18.26 7.39 -6.62
N VAL A 228 -16.97 7.58 -6.42
CA VAL A 228 -16.38 7.82 -5.09
C VAL A 228 -16.28 9.33 -4.83
N ALA A 229 -16.64 9.75 -3.62
CA ALA A 229 -16.50 11.14 -3.20
C ALA A 229 -15.02 11.55 -3.13
N LYS A 230 -14.69 12.69 -3.74
CA LYS A 230 -13.39 13.35 -3.63
C LYS A 230 -13.63 14.84 -3.40
N GLY A 231 -13.62 15.24 -2.14
CA GLY A 231 -14.11 16.56 -1.74
C GLY A 231 -15.60 16.72 -2.11
N ALA A 232 -15.99 17.83 -2.68
CA ALA A 232 -17.36 18.10 -3.13
C ALA A 232 -17.78 17.35 -4.42
N LYS A 233 -16.86 16.65 -5.09
CA LYS A 233 -17.12 15.97 -6.37
C LYS A 233 -17.19 14.47 -6.20
N LYS A 234 -18.06 13.81 -7.01
CA LYS A 234 -18.05 12.36 -7.18
C LYS A 234 -17.31 12.03 -8.47
N ILE A 235 -16.21 11.30 -8.37
CA ILE A 235 -15.40 10.87 -9.50
C ILE A 235 -15.60 9.39 -9.80
N PRO A 236 -15.65 8.99 -11.09
CA PRO A 236 -15.72 7.58 -11.45
C PRO A 236 -14.37 6.91 -11.17
N VAL A 237 -14.42 5.82 -10.42
CA VAL A 237 -13.26 4.97 -10.12
C VAL A 237 -13.52 3.58 -10.69
N ARG A 238 -12.58 3.08 -11.49
CA ARG A 238 -12.64 1.72 -12.01
C ARG A 238 -12.48 0.72 -10.87
N LEU A 239 -13.34 -0.32 -10.87
CA LEU A 239 -13.32 -1.38 -9.89
C LEU A 239 -12.94 -2.72 -10.52
N TRP A 240 -12.12 -3.49 -9.81
CA TRP A 240 -11.80 -4.89 -10.10
C TRP A 240 -11.37 -5.59 -8.81
N GLY A 241 -11.44 -6.92 -8.78
CA GLY A 241 -11.20 -7.69 -7.56
C GLY A 241 -9.88 -7.41 -6.86
N GLY A 242 -8.78 -7.20 -7.61
CA GLY A 242 -7.49 -6.85 -7.04
C GLY A 242 -7.47 -5.48 -6.36
N LEU A 243 -8.10 -4.45 -6.96
CA LEU A 243 -8.25 -3.12 -6.31
C LEU A 243 -9.10 -3.22 -5.04
N LEU A 244 -10.16 -4.01 -5.08
CA LEU A 244 -11.01 -4.22 -3.90
C LEU A 244 -10.23 -4.88 -2.76
N ALA A 245 -9.38 -5.85 -3.07
CA ALA A 245 -8.49 -6.48 -2.10
C ALA A 245 -7.42 -5.50 -1.58
N GLU A 246 -6.84 -4.66 -2.44
CA GLU A 246 -5.92 -3.59 -2.04
C GLU A 246 -6.58 -2.64 -1.05
N ASN A 247 -7.76 -2.13 -1.38
CA ASN A 247 -8.49 -1.23 -0.52
C ASN A 247 -8.87 -1.88 0.81
N ALA A 248 -9.30 -3.14 0.81
CA ALA A 248 -9.62 -3.89 2.02
C ALA A 248 -8.38 -4.09 2.90
N SER A 249 -7.23 -4.46 2.31
CA SER A 249 -5.96 -4.62 3.04
C SER A 249 -5.49 -3.32 3.66
N GLN A 250 -5.54 -2.22 2.92
CA GLN A 250 -5.19 -0.90 3.43
C GLN A 250 -6.13 -0.42 4.54
N ALA A 251 -7.42 -0.68 4.39
CA ALA A 251 -8.42 -0.32 5.38
C ALA A 251 -8.25 -1.11 6.68
N LEU A 252 -7.99 -2.42 6.58
CA LEU A 252 -7.71 -3.25 7.75
C LEU A 252 -6.39 -2.84 8.44
N ALA A 253 -5.33 -2.58 7.65
CA ALA A 253 -4.06 -2.09 8.19
C ALA A 253 -4.24 -0.77 8.97
N ARG A 254 -5.09 0.12 8.48
CA ARG A 254 -5.46 1.36 9.19
C ARG A 254 -6.20 1.05 10.49
N ASP A 255 -7.11 0.08 10.50
CA ASP A 255 -7.88 -0.27 11.70
C ASP A 255 -6.97 -0.82 12.80
N VAL A 256 -6.05 -1.73 12.43
CA VAL A 256 -5.00 -2.24 13.34
C VAL A 256 -4.13 -1.09 13.87
N PHE A 257 -3.67 -0.21 13.00
CA PHE A 257 -2.85 0.94 13.39
C PHE A 257 -3.60 1.88 14.36
N SER A 258 -4.89 2.10 14.13
CA SER A 258 -5.69 2.98 14.99
C SER A 258 -5.92 2.37 16.38
N ASP A 259 -6.17 1.07 16.47
CA ASP A 259 -6.27 0.34 17.73
C ASP A 259 -4.96 0.42 18.53
N MET A 260 -3.82 0.26 17.84
CA MET A 260 -2.50 0.43 18.49
C MET A 260 -2.26 1.85 18.99
N LEU A 261 -2.69 2.88 18.25
CA LEU A 261 -2.55 4.28 18.72
C LEU A 261 -3.36 4.53 20.00
N LEU A 262 -4.57 3.98 20.09
CA LEU A 262 -5.40 4.12 21.29
C LEU A 262 -4.75 3.45 22.51
N ARG A 263 -4.17 2.26 22.32
CA ARG A 263 -3.45 1.53 23.40
C ARG A 263 -2.15 2.21 23.84
N ILE A 264 -1.53 3.04 23.01
CA ILE A 264 -0.32 3.79 23.41
C ILE A 264 -0.70 5.04 24.21
N ASP A 265 -1.90 5.56 24.03
CA ASP A 265 -2.41 6.74 24.75
C ASP A 265 -2.96 6.40 26.14
N GLU A 266 -3.26 5.12 26.40
CA GLU A 266 -3.62 4.58 27.71
C GLU A 266 -2.38 4.41 28.64
#